data_9671ceb58b0449a239d0e5e1dac1c383
#
_entry.id   9671ceb58b0449a239d0e5e1dac1c383
#
_cell.length_a   1.000
_cell.length_b   1.000
_cell.length_c   1.000
_cell.angle_alpha   90.00
_cell.angle_beta   90.00
_cell.angle_gamma   90.00
#
_symmetry.space_group_name_H-M   'P 1'
#
loop_
_entity.id
_entity.type
_entity.pdbx_description
1 polymer ?
#
loop_
_entity_poly.entity_id
_entity_poly.type
_entity_poly.pdbx_seq_one_letter_code
_entity_poly.pdbx_strand_id
1 'polypeptide(L)'
;MGDLTRRSAFLLFILLASPGMFNTNSMAQQPFVGQIRIFAGNFAPVGWMFCEGQLLPISEYETLFNLIGTTYGGDGISTFALPDLRGRVIVGPGQGSGLSNYTLGQQGGSETVTLTTNQIPQHSHAALADSLPGSSDSPANLLPARYPDAVPIYGGNATGQTNTEMVHATGGGQPHNNVKPFLAIRYIISLFGIFPSQN
;
A
#
# COMPACT_ATOMS: atom_id res chain seq x y z
N MET A 1 -2.64 -84.46 -50.87
CA MET A 1 -2.14 -83.14 -51.24
C MET A 1 -2.91 -82.21 -50.38
N GLY A 2 -2.38 -81.86 -49.28
CA GLY A 2 -3.00 -81.09 -48.29
C GLY A 2 -2.10 -79.98 -47.76
N ASP A 3 -2.60 -78.87 -47.66
CA ASP A 3 -1.84 -77.74 -47.18
C ASP A 3 -2.25 -77.42 -45.71
N LEU A 4 -1.25 -77.46 -44.85
CA LEU A 4 -1.36 -77.12 -43.43
C LEU A 4 -1.36 -75.63 -43.27
N THR A 5 -2.49 -75.06 -43.02
CA THR A 5 -2.59 -73.67 -42.61
C THR A 5 -2.08 -73.50 -41.15
N ARG A 6 -0.96 -72.86 -41.03
CA ARG A 6 -0.35 -72.38 -39.79
C ARG A 6 -1.28 -71.34 -39.14
N ARG A 7 -1.98 -71.69 -38.10
CA ARG A 7 -2.67 -70.73 -37.24
C ARG A 7 -1.67 -70.17 -36.22
N SER A 8 -1.14 -69.01 -36.48
CA SER A 8 -0.40 -68.19 -35.53
C SER A 8 -1.32 -67.74 -34.41
N ALA A 9 -1.17 -68.31 -33.24
CA ALA A 9 -1.80 -67.82 -32.05
C ALA A 9 -1.09 -66.53 -31.61
N PHE A 10 -1.69 -65.37 -31.85
CA PHE A 10 -1.30 -64.12 -31.24
C PHE A 10 -1.79 -64.14 -29.80
N LEU A 11 -0.86 -64.45 -28.88
CA LEU A 11 -1.04 -64.24 -27.46
C LEU A 11 -1.06 -62.72 -27.20
N LEU A 12 -2.27 -62.18 -27.07
CA LEU A 12 -2.50 -60.81 -26.64
C LEU A 12 -2.25 -60.74 -25.13
N PHE A 13 -1.03 -60.35 -24.76
CA PHE A 13 -0.69 -60.03 -23.38
C PHE A 13 -1.43 -58.69 -23.06
N ILE A 14 -2.65 -58.81 -22.52
CA ILE A 14 -3.33 -57.68 -21.87
C ILE A 14 -2.59 -57.47 -20.54
N LEU A 15 -1.66 -56.53 -20.58
CA LEU A 15 -1.04 -55.97 -19.40
C LEU A 15 -2.17 -55.21 -18.66
N LEU A 16 -2.79 -55.86 -17.65
CA LEU A 16 -3.63 -55.19 -16.68
C LEU A 16 -2.76 -54.21 -15.91
N ALA A 17 -2.56 -53.04 -16.48
CA ALA A 17 -2.11 -51.87 -15.73
C ALA A 17 -3.22 -51.56 -14.72
N SER A 18 -3.15 -52.15 -13.54
CA SER A 18 -3.88 -51.66 -12.38
C SER A 18 -3.58 -50.18 -12.28
N PRO A 19 -4.57 -49.25 -12.30
CA PRO A 19 -4.32 -47.90 -11.92
C PRO A 19 -3.93 -47.97 -10.44
N GLY A 20 -2.61 -47.96 -10.20
CA GLY A 20 -2.09 -47.72 -8.88
C GLY A 20 -2.74 -46.42 -8.45
N MET A 21 -3.65 -46.49 -7.48
CA MET A 21 -4.13 -45.35 -6.75
C MET A 21 -2.90 -44.67 -6.16
N PHE A 22 -2.30 -43.74 -6.94
CA PHE A 22 -1.47 -42.71 -6.35
C PHE A 22 -2.43 -41.89 -5.50
N ASN A 23 -2.78 -42.39 -4.30
CA ASN A 23 -3.17 -41.52 -3.21
C ASN A 23 -1.96 -40.62 -2.97
N THR A 24 -1.81 -39.59 -3.76
CA THR A 24 -1.12 -38.39 -3.35
C THR A 24 -1.99 -37.85 -2.22
N ASN A 25 -1.74 -38.34 -1.01
CA ASN A 25 -2.09 -37.62 0.19
C ASN A 25 -1.43 -36.25 -0.06
N SER A 26 -2.19 -35.32 -0.65
CA SER A 26 -1.87 -33.92 -0.60
C SER A 26 -1.80 -33.64 0.89
N MET A 27 -0.61 -33.73 1.46
CA MET A 27 -0.31 -33.26 2.78
C MET A 27 -0.60 -31.76 2.68
N ALA A 28 -1.87 -31.40 2.89
CA ALA A 28 -2.21 -30.01 3.16
C ALA A 28 -1.35 -29.65 4.35
N GLN A 29 -0.21 -29.01 4.07
CA GLN A 29 0.78 -28.67 5.07
C GLN A 29 0.05 -27.88 6.15
N GLN A 30 0.03 -28.40 7.37
CA GLN A 30 -0.60 -27.71 8.49
C GLN A 30 0.07 -26.34 8.61
N PRO A 31 -0.70 -25.26 8.74
CA PRO A 31 -0.14 -23.94 8.90
C PRO A 31 0.65 -23.86 10.21
N PHE A 32 1.59 -22.95 10.28
CA PHE A 32 2.14 -22.54 11.57
C PHE A 32 1.10 -21.70 12.32
N VAL A 33 1.05 -21.84 13.65
CA VAL A 33 0.28 -20.95 14.51
C VAL A 33 0.74 -19.51 14.24
N GLY A 34 -0.19 -18.57 14.10
CA GLY A 34 0.13 -17.17 13.79
C GLY A 34 0.54 -16.89 12.34
N GLN A 35 0.51 -17.90 11.45
CA GLN A 35 0.79 -17.68 10.03
C GLN A 35 -0.28 -16.80 9.41
N ILE A 36 0.14 -15.71 8.75
CA ILE A 36 -0.76 -14.80 8.01
C ILE A 36 -0.72 -15.15 6.52
N ARG A 37 -1.90 -15.18 5.90
CA ARG A 37 -2.09 -15.38 4.46
C ARG A 37 -3.05 -14.36 3.87
N ILE A 38 -2.86 -14.06 2.59
CA ILE A 38 -3.82 -13.28 1.79
C ILE A 38 -4.96 -14.21 1.39
N PHE A 39 -6.20 -13.75 1.53
CA PHE A 39 -7.38 -14.54 1.26
C PHE A 39 -8.49 -13.69 0.59
N ALA A 40 -9.02 -14.17 -0.53
CA ALA A 40 -10.03 -13.45 -1.31
C ALA A 40 -11.48 -13.74 -0.88
N GLY A 41 -11.71 -14.70 0.04
CA GLY A 41 -13.04 -15.10 0.49
C GLY A 41 -13.69 -14.09 1.43
N ASN A 42 -15.01 -14.17 1.56
CA ASN A 42 -15.81 -13.29 2.41
C ASN A 42 -16.03 -13.81 3.84
N PHE A 43 -15.62 -15.03 4.13
CA PHE A 43 -15.59 -15.63 5.48
C PHE A 43 -14.26 -16.35 5.69
N ALA A 44 -13.78 -16.39 6.92
CA ALA A 44 -12.53 -17.07 7.26
C ALA A 44 -12.75 -18.59 7.27
N PRO A 45 -11.81 -19.39 6.73
CA PRO A 45 -11.86 -20.84 6.85
C PRO A 45 -11.79 -21.31 8.30
N VAL A 46 -12.22 -22.55 8.57
CA VAL A 46 -12.11 -23.14 9.91
C VAL A 46 -10.66 -23.14 10.38
N GLY A 47 -10.43 -22.73 11.63
CA GLY A 47 -9.09 -22.58 12.21
C GLY A 47 -8.35 -21.30 11.85
N TRP A 48 -8.99 -20.40 11.09
CA TRP A 48 -8.47 -19.09 10.71
C TRP A 48 -9.40 -17.98 11.13
N MET A 49 -8.87 -16.79 11.29
CA MET A 49 -9.64 -15.57 11.57
C MET A 49 -9.10 -14.40 10.75
N PHE A 50 -9.94 -13.41 10.44
CA PHE A 50 -9.48 -12.21 9.76
C PHE A 50 -8.58 -11.36 10.66
N CYS A 51 -7.60 -10.68 10.07
CA CYS A 51 -6.71 -9.75 10.78
C CYS A 51 -7.37 -8.37 10.87
N GLU A 52 -8.34 -8.23 11.78
CA GLU A 52 -9.16 -7.02 11.96
C GLU A 52 -9.08 -6.46 13.40
N GLY A 53 -8.05 -6.86 14.15
CA GLY A 53 -7.78 -6.33 15.50
C GLY A 53 -8.70 -6.86 16.61
N GLN A 54 -9.38 -8.00 16.37
CA GLN A 54 -10.30 -8.57 17.36
C GLN A 54 -9.55 -8.98 18.63
N LEU A 55 -10.20 -8.78 19.77
CA LEU A 55 -9.76 -9.30 21.06
C LEU A 55 -10.15 -10.78 21.17
N LEU A 56 -9.21 -11.62 21.54
CA LEU A 56 -9.40 -13.04 21.76
C LEU A 56 -9.12 -13.41 23.23
N PRO A 57 -9.88 -14.35 23.81
CA PRO A 57 -9.61 -14.84 25.15
C PRO A 57 -8.36 -15.72 25.16
N ILE A 58 -7.44 -15.46 26.07
CA ILE A 58 -6.19 -16.21 26.23
C ILE A 58 -6.50 -17.68 26.51
N SER A 59 -7.51 -17.97 27.32
CA SER A 59 -7.91 -19.34 27.70
C SER A 59 -8.28 -20.24 26.53
N GLU A 60 -8.74 -19.67 25.41
CA GLU A 60 -9.12 -20.45 24.21
C GLU A 60 -7.99 -20.53 23.19
N TYR A 61 -7.09 -19.54 23.19
CA TYR A 61 -6.03 -19.40 22.17
C TYR A 61 -4.64 -19.24 22.80
N GLU A 62 -4.37 -20.00 23.87
CA GLU A 62 -3.12 -19.93 24.64
C GLU A 62 -1.88 -20.09 23.76
N THR A 63 -1.91 -21.03 22.81
CA THR A 63 -0.78 -21.30 21.91
C THR A 63 -0.46 -20.09 21.02
N LEU A 64 -1.49 -19.41 20.51
CA LEU A 64 -1.32 -18.20 19.71
C LEU A 64 -0.85 -17.03 20.59
N PHE A 65 -1.40 -16.90 21.80
CA PHE A 65 -0.96 -15.88 22.76
C PHE A 65 0.51 -16.07 23.14
N ASN A 66 0.98 -17.30 23.36
CA ASN A 66 2.39 -17.56 23.64
C ASN A 66 3.33 -17.15 22.50
N LEU A 67 2.82 -17.09 21.26
CA LEU A 67 3.60 -16.68 20.10
C LEU A 67 3.61 -15.16 19.90
N ILE A 68 2.44 -14.48 19.97
CA ILE A 68 2.32 -13.08 19.60
C ILE A 68 2.16 -12.12 20.80
N GLY A 69 1.82 -12.65 21.95
CA GLY A 69 1.62 -11.88 23.18
C GLY A 69 0.61 -10.74 22.99
N THR A 70 0.89 -9.60 23.59
CA THR A 70 0.13 -8.36 23.48
C THR A 70 0.69 -7.40 22.44
N THR A 71 1.51 -7.89 21.50
CA THR A 71 2.16 -7.07 20.45
C THR A 71 1.17 -6.20 19.67
N TYR A 72 -0.04 -6.69 19.47
CA TYR A 72 -1.10 -6.00 18.72
C TYR A 72 -2.21 -5.45 19.62
N GLY A 73 -2.12 -5.62 20.93
CA GLY A 73 -3.07 -5.12 21.93
C GLY A 73 -3.61 -6.21 22.86
N GLY A 74 -4.61 -5.84 23.66
CA GLY A 74 -5.19 -6.67 24.72
C GLY A 74 -4.60 -6.33 26.09
N ASP A 75 -5.18 -6.95 27.15
CA ASP A 75 -4.76 -6.70 28.55
C ASP A 75 -3.61 -7.66 29.00
N GLY A 76 -3.36 -8.75 28.25
CA GLY A 76 -2.34 -9.74 28.58
C GLY A 76 -2.68 -10.62 29.80
N ILE A 77 -3.87 -10.48 30.36
CA ILE A 77 -4.37 -11.22 31.52
C ILE A 77 -5.50 -12.16 31.10
N SER A 78 -6.50 -11.63 30.43
CA SER A 78 -7.67 -12.36 29.94
C SER A 78 -7.77 -12.33 28.41
N THR A 79 -7.24 -11.26 27.76
CA THR A 79 -7.36 -11.04 26.33
C THR A 79 -6.05 -10.60 25.68
N PHE A 80 -5.95 -10.88 24.39
CA PHE A 80 -4.94 -10.33 23.48
C PHE A 80 -5.59 -9.99 22.14
N ALA A 81 -4.97 -9.12 21.35
CA ALA A 81 -5.50 -8.69 20.07
C ALA A 81 -4.80 -9.37 18.89
N LEU A 82 -5.57 -9.65 17.83
CA LEU A 82 -5.02 -9.96 16.52
C LEU A 82 -4.50 -8.70 15.82
N PRO A 83 -3.58 -8.83 14.85
CA PRO A 83 -3.18 -7.70 14.00
C PRO A 83 -4.38 -7.08 13.30
N ASP A 84 -4.43 -5.74 13.20
CA ASP A 84 -5.37 -5.04 12.32
C ASP A 84 -4.64 -4.58 11.06
N LEU A 85 -4.91 -5.28 9.95
CA LEU A 85 -4.29 -5.02 8.66
C LEU A 85 -5.23 -4.27 7.70
N ARG A 86 -6.40 -3.83 8.16
CA ARG A 86 -7.34 -3.06 7.35
C ARG A 86 -6.74 -1.71 6.97
N GLY A 87 -6.75 -1.39 5.67
CA GLY A 87 -6.20 -0.12 5.15
C GLY A 87 -4.69 0.06 5.35
N ARG A 88 -3.93 -1.01 5.59
CA ARG A 88 -2.50 -0.94 5.92
C ARG A 88 -1.65 -1.75 4.95
N VAL A 89 -0.46 -1.23 4.67
CA VAL A 89 0.61 -1.94 3.97
C VAL A 89 1.48 -2.64 5.01
N ILE A 90 1.80 -3.90 4.79
CA ILE A 90 2.69 -4.67 5.65
C ILE A 90 4.13 -4.24 5.40
N VAL A 91 4.85 -3.88 6.46
CA VAL A 91 6.27 -3.52 6.45
C VAL A 91 7.02 -4.47 7.37
N GLY A 92 8.21 -4.95 6.96
CA GLY A 92 9.07 -5.78 7.81
C GLY A 92 9.62 -4.98 8.99
N PRO A 93 9.65 -5.55 10.21
CA PRO A 93 10.28 -4.90 11.35
C PRO A 93 11.82 -4.89 11.22
N GLY A 94 12.46 -3.98 11.93
CA GLY A 94 13.91 -3.78 11.89
C GLY A 94 14.33 -2.57 11.06
N GLN A 95 15.64 -2.38 10.93
CA GLN A 95 16.22 -1.29 10.17
C GLN A 95 16.96 -1.79 8.95
N GLY A 96 16.44 -1.50 7.74
CA GLY A 96 17.19 -1.68 6.50
C GLY A 96 18.28 -0.62 6.34
N SER A 97 19.30 -0.89 5.51
CA SER A 97 20.37 0.07 5.25
C SER A 97 19.81 1.38 4.69
N GLY A 98 20.04 2.50 5.37
CA GLY A 98 19.53 3.82 4.99
C GLY A 98 18.02 4.01 5.17
N LEU A 99 17.32 3.07 5.81
CA LEU A 99 15.88 3.14 6.04
C LEU A 99 15.55 3.40 7.51
N SER A 100 14.29 3.76 7.76
CA SER A 100 13.76 3.90 9.11
C SER A 100 13.70 2.56 9.84
N ASN A 101 13.83 2.60 11.17
CA ASN A 101 13.66 1.44 12.02
C ASN A 101 12.18 1.28 12.40
N TYR A 102 11.63 0.08 12.24
CA TYR A 102 10.27 -0.27 12.64
C TYR A 102 10.28 -1.38 13.67
N THR A 103 9.45 -1.25 14.68
CA THR A 103 9.24 -2.32 15.68
C THR A 103 8.04 -3.17 15.30
N LEU A 104 8.06 -4.45 15.71
CA LEU A 104 6.93 -5.37 15.47
C LEU A 104 5.65 -4.78 16.12
N GLY A 105 4.54 -4.78 15.38
CA GLY A 105 3.27 -4.20 15.83
C GLY A 105 3.17 -2.68 15.67
N GLN A 106 4.25 -1.98 15.28
CA GLN A 106 4.22 -0.53 15.06
C GLN A 106 3.28 -0.16 13.92
N GLN A 107 2.48 0.88 14.14
CA GLN A 107 1.58 1.45 13.13
C GLN A 107 2.07 2.84 12.74
N GLY A 108 1.81 3.23 11.50
CA GLY A 108 2.20 4.54 10.98
C GLY A 108 1.58 4.83 9.61
N GLY A 109 1.94 6.01 9.08
CA GLY A 109 1.44 6.49 7.80
C GLY A 109 0.15 7.32 7.91
N SER A 110 -0.25 7.93 6.81
CA SER A 110 -1.46 8.75 6.71
C SER A 110 -2.09 8.58 5.33
N GLU A 111 -3.41 8.44 5.29
CA GLU A 111 -4.20 8.35 4.05
C GLU A 111 -4.40 9.72 3.40
N THR A 112 -4.29 10.80 4.16
CA THR A 112 -4.42 12.17 3.66
C THR A 112 -3.24 13.00 4.13
N VAL A 113 -2.81 13.93 3.30
CA VAL A 113 -1.72 14.87 3.60
C VAL A 113 -2.17 16.29 3.28
N THR A 114 -1.98 17.20 4.24
CA THR A 114 -2.11 18.63 4.04
C THR A 114 -0.71 19.23 3.97
N LEU A 115 -0.36 19.85 2.85
CA LEU A 115 0.93 20.50 2.73
C LEU A 115 0.98 21.76 3.61
N THR A 116 2.04 21.89 4.36
CA THR A 116 2.38 23.13 5.08
C THR A 116 3.27 24.01 4.23
N THR A 117 3.32 25.30 4.53
CA THR A 117 4.17 26.26 3.80
C THR A 117 5.63 25.84 3.74
N ASN A 118 6.15 25.18 4.80
CA ASN A 118 7.53 24.73 4.85
C ASN A 118 7.81 23.48 3.99
N GLN A 119 6.77 22.79 3.50
CA GLN A 119 6.88 21.62 2.63
C GLN A 119 6.80 21.97 1.15
N ILE A 120 6.47 23.22 0.82
CA ILE A 120 6.44 23.74 -0.54
C ILE A 120 7.77 24.43 -0.80
N PRO A 121 8.44 24.18 -1.94
CA PRO A 121 9.65 24.91 -2.31
C PRO A 121 9.41 26.42 -2.28
N GLN A 122 10.32 27.16 -1.66
CA GLN A 122 10.23 28.62 -1.64
C GLN A 122 10.29 29.17 -3.07
N HIS A 123 9.30 29.91 -3.43
CA HIS A 123 9.22 30.57 -4.74
C HIS A 123 8.55 31.93 -4.59
N SER A 124 8.77 32.85 -5.57
CA SER A 124 8.16 34.18 -5.64
C SER A 124 7.77 34.49 -7.08
N HIS A 125 6.75 35.28 -7.22
CA HIS A 125 6.32 35.82 -8.51
C HIS A 125 6.55 37.31 -8.49
N ALA A 126 7.27 37.83 -9.48
CA ALA A 126 7.44 39.27 -9.68
C ALA A 126 6.49 39.73 -10.78
N ALA A 127 5.62 40.64 -10.48
CA ALA A 127 4.88 41.37 -11.50
C ALA A 127 5.78 42.51 -12.01
N LEU A 128 6.28 42.35 -13.22
CA LEU A 128 7.21 43.31 -13.82
C LEU A 128 6.49 44.61 -14.25
N ALA A 129 7.16 45.73 -14.15
CA ALA A 129 6.70 47.01 -14.60
C ALA A 129 7.85 47.82 -15.22
N ASP A 130 7.54 48.81 -16.01
CA ASP A 130 8.50 49.81 -16.49
C ASP A 130 8.54 50.98 -15.49
N SER A 131 9.72 51.34 -14.99
CA SER A 131 9.92 52.47 -14.09
C SER A 131 9.99 53.83 -14.83
N LEU A 132 10.06 53.79 -16.15
CA LEU A 132 10.01 54.95 -17.02
C LEU A 132 8.55 55.35 -17.31
N PRO A 133 8.31 56.59 -17.73
CA PRO A 133 7.01 57.01 -18.22
C PRO A 133 6.53 56.11 -19.36
N GLY A 134 5.25 55.76 -19.38
CA GLY A 134 4.67 54.95 -20.42
C GLY A 134 4.78 55.59 -21.80
N SER A 135 4.81 54.78 -22.84
CA SER A 135 4.93 55.19 -24.25
C SER A 135 3.74 54.77 -25.11
N SER A 136 2.76 54.07 -24.54
CA SER A 136 1.59 53.59 -25.27
C SER A 136 0.37 53.50 -24.37
N ASP A 137 -0.81 53.67 -24.94
CA ASP A 137 -2.11 53.43 -24.31
C ASP A 137 -2.61 51.99 -24.50
N SER A 138 -1.92 51.21 -25.32
CA SER A 138 -2.26 49.81 -25.60
C SER A 138 -1.39 48.87 -24.76
N PRO A 139 -1.99 47.81 -24.09
CA PRO A 139 -1.25 46.85 -23.34
C PRO A 139 -0.51 45.83 -24.20
N ALA A 140 -0.72 45.78 -25.51
CA ALA A 140 -0.20 44.77 -26.42
C ALA A 140 1.34 44.69 -26.39
N ASN A 141 1.89 43.58 -25.84
CA ASN A 141 3.33 43.33 -25.69
C ASN A 141 4.09 44.36 -24.83
N LEU A 142 3.39 45.07 -23.95
CA LEU A 142 3.93 46.10 -23.08
C LEU A 142 3.63 45.80 -21.61
N LEU A 143 4.39 46.42 -20.72
CA LEU A 143 4.26 46.31 -19.28
C LEU A 143 3.59 47.55 -18.70
N PRO A 144 2.89 47.45 -17.54
CA PRO A 144 2.48 48.64 -16.81
C PRO A 144 3.68 49.56 -16.54
N ALA A 145 3.55 50.81 -16.82
CA ALA A 145 4.62 51.78 -16.68
C ALA A 145 4.29 52.83 -15.60
N ARG A 146 5.29 53.61 -15.21
CA ARG A 146 5.11 54.72 -14.28
C ARG A 146 4.20 55.79 -14.89
N TYR A 147 3.28 56.28 -14.10
CA TYR A 147 2.30 57.28 -14.46
C TYR A 147 2.53 58.59 -13.66
N PRO A 148 3.22 59.55 -14.17
CA PRO A 148 3.36 60.83 -13.46
C PRO A 148 2.25 61.84 -13.78
N ASP A 149 1.78 61.97 -15.03
CA ASP A 149 0.85 63.03 -15.42
C ASP A 149 0.07 62.70 -16.70
N ALA A 150 -0.92 61.81 -16.58
CA ALA A 150 -1.87 61.48 -17.64
C ALA A 150 -1.29 61.07 -19.00
N VAL A 151 -1.30 59.73 -19.30
CA VAL A 151 -1.08 59.10 -20.61
C VAL A 151 0.40 59.03 -21.03
N PRO A 152 0.84 57.96 -21.57
CA PRO A 152 0.46 56.55 -21.65
C PRO A 152 0.92 55.74 -20.46
N ILE A 153 0.27 54.56 -20.23
CA ILE A 153 0.45 53.74 -19.03
C ILE A 153 1.20 52.43 -19.25
N TYR A 154 1.65 52.18 -20.48
CA TYR A 154 2.41 50.96 -20.81
C TYR A 154 3.78 51.30 -21.40
N GLY A 155 4.81 50.57 -21.00
CA GLY A 155 6.18 50.72 -21.46
C GLY A 155 6.81 49.39 -21.86
N GLY A 156 7.93 49.43 -22.62
CA GLY A 156 8.59 48.26 -23.16
C GLY A 156 9.69 47.65 -22.29
N ASN A 157 10.08 48.29 -21.20
CA ASN A 157 11.24 47.89 -20.41
C ASN A 157 10.85 47.41 -19.01
N ALA A 158 11.30 46.21 -18.66
CA ALA A 158 11.10 45.65 -17.32
C ALA A 158 12.12 46.20 -16.31
N THR A 159 12.02 47.48 -15.98
CA THR A 159 12.99 48.22 -15.12
C THR A 159 12.52 48.39 -13.69
N GLY A 160 11.30 47.95 -13.37
CA GLY A 160 10.72 48.03 -12.04
C GLY A 160 9.82 46.85 -11.73
N GLN A 161 9.33 46.81 -10.52
CA GLN A 161 8.32 45.85 -10.09
C GLN A 161 7.09 46.61 -9.59
N THR A 162 5.93 46.01 -9.79
CA THR A 162 4.69 46.50 -9.20
C THR A 162 4.65 46.22 -7.70
N ASN A 163 3.66 46.75 -7.00
CA ASN A 163 3.45 46.47 -5.60
C ASN A 163 3.34 44.94 -5.40
N THR A 164 4.02 44.39 -4.39
CA THR A 164 4.02 42.96 -4.05
C THR A 164 2.64 42.42 -3.74
N GLU A 165 1.70 43.28 -3.38
CA GLU A 165 0.30 42.92 -3.14
C GLU A 165 -0.55 42.66 -4.39
N MET A 166 -0.01 42.96 -5.59
CA MET A 166 -0.71 42.67 -6.85
C MET A 166 -0.79 41.18 -7.14
N VAL A 167 0.11 40.39 -6.56
CA VAL A 167 0.09 38.95 -6.66
C VAL A 167 -0.32 38.39 -5.30
N HIS A 168 -1.62 38.10 -5.14
CA HIS A 168 -2.13 37.51 -3.91
C HIS A 168 -1.75 36.07 -3.77
N ALA A 169 -1.65 35.62 -2.52
CA ALA A 169 -1.50 34.21 -2.21
C ALA A 169 -2.71 33.42 -2.76
N THR A 170 -2.44 32.31 -3.43
CA THR A 170 -3.45 31.41 -3.92
C THR A 170 -3.23 30.01 -3.32
N GLY A 171 -4.30 29.25 -3.20
CA GLY A 171 -4.29 27.92 -2.61
C GLY A 171 -5.21 27.86 -1.38
N GLY A 172 -5.69 26.67 -1.01
CA GLY A 172 -6.70 26.51 0.05
C GLY A 172 -6.24 25.65 1.22
N GLY A 173 -5.01 25.15 1.23
CA GLY A 173 -4.52 24.25 2.29
C GLY A 173 -5.36 22.98 2.46
N GLN A 174 -6.08 22.55 1.41
CA GLN A 174 -6.93 21.37 1.47
C GLN A 174 -6.07 20.10 1.47
N PRO A 175 -6.44 19.10 2.27
CA PRO A 175 -5.76 17.82 2.25
C PRO A 175 -5.99 17.12 0.91
N HIS A 176 -4.96 16.43 0.43
CA HIS A 176 -5.05 15.56 -0.73
C HIS A 176 -4.89 14.09 -0.31
N ASN A 177 -5.45 13.18 -1.12
CA ASN A 177 -5.35 11.76 -0.92
C ASN A 177 -3.91 11.28 -1.18
N ASN A 178 -3.32 10.58 -0.21
CA ASN A 178 -1.98 9.98 -0.28
C ASN A 178 -2.01 8.47 -0.55
N VAL A 179 -3.18 7.88 -0.76
CA VAL A 179 -3.35 6.45 -1.01
C VAL A 179 -3.12 6.15 -2.48
N LYS A 180 -2.25 5.19 -2.77
CA LYS A 180 -2.02 4.69 -4.13
C LYS A 180 -3.21 3.85 -4.60
N PRO A 181 -3.42 3.67 -5.92
CA PRO A 181 -4.43 2.73 -6.42
C PRO A 181 -4.26 1.35 -5.76
N PHE A 182 -5.33 0.79 -5.21
CA PHE A 182 -5.31 -0.46 -4.46
C PHE A 182 -6.51 -1.34 -4.80
N LEU A 183 -6.38 -2.62 -4.50
CA LEU A 183 -7.47 -3.59 -4.46
C LEU A 183 -7.51 -4.17 -3.05
N ALA A 184 -8.64 -4.04 -2.37
CA ALA A 184 -8.81 -4.58 -1.03
C ALA A 184 -8.97 -6.10 -1.09
N ILE A 185 -8.07 -6.81 -0.41
CA ILE A 185 -8.10 -8.26 -0.19
C ILE A 185 -7.87 -8.50 1.30
N ARG A 186 -8.48 -9.55 1.85
CA ARG A 186 -8.40 -9.84 3.27
C ARG A 186 -7.11 -10.57 3.64
N TYR A 187 -6.67 -10.36 4.87
CA TYR A 187 -5.64 -11.15 5.52
C TYR A 187 -6.29 -12.06 6.57
N ILE A 188 -5.85 -13.31 6.62
CA ILE A 188 -6.27 -14.29 7.62
C ILE A 188 -5.07 -14.76 8.41
N ILE A 189 -5.27 -15.03 9.70
CA ILE A 189 -4.27 -15.59 10.61
C ILE A 189 -4.72 -16.97 11.08
N SER A 190 -3.78 -17.90 11.13
CA SER A 190 -4.05 -19.25 11.66
C SER A 190 -4.08 -19.21 13.19
N LEU A 191 -5.17 -19.70 13.76
CA LEU A 191 -5.37 -19.78 15.21
C LEU A 191 -4.72 -21.04 15.80
N PHE A 192 -4.60 -22.10 14.98
CA PHE A 192 -4.09 -23.41 15.33
C PHE A 192 -3.09 -23.90 14.30
N GLY A 193 -2.24 -24.84 14.67
CA GLY A 193 -1.27 -25.44 13.76
C GLY A 193 0.02 -25.85 14.47
N ILE A 194 1.11 -25.89 13.72
CA ILE A 194 2.43 -26.23 14.26
C ILE A 194 3.00 -25.00 14.97
N PHE A 195 3.41 -25.17 16.23
CA PHE A 195 4.12 -24.10 16.94
C PHE A 195 5.54 -23.99 16.37
N PRO A 196 5.98 -22.79 15.93
CA PRO A 196 7.31 -22.61 15.37
C PRO A 196 8.38 -22.83 16.46
N SER A 197 9.35 -23.71 16.17
CA SER A 197 10.53 -23.86 17.02
C SER A 197 11.51 -22.71 16.77
N GLN A 198 12.10 -22.18 17.84
CA GLN A 198 13.24 -21.28 17.73
C GLN A 198 14.50 -22.10 17.42
N ASN A 199 15.24 -21.73 16.39
CA ASN A 199 16.54 -22.30 16.07
C ASN A 199 17.64 -21.54 16.79
#